data_5ee81b2631525dbedb536430f309efa4
#
_entry.id   5ee81b2631525dbedb536430f309efa4
#
_cell.length_a   1.000
_cell.length_b   1.000
_cell.length_c   1.000
_cell.angle_alpha   90.00
_cell.angle_beta   90.00
_cell.angle_gamma   90.00
#
_symmetry.space_group_name_H-M   'P 1'
#
loop_
_entity.id
_entity.type
_entity.pdbx_description
1 polymer ?
#
loop_
_entity_poly.entity_id
_entity_poly.type
_entity_poly.pdbx_seq_one_letter_code
_entity_poly.pdbx_strand_id
1 'polypeptide(L)'
;MKAKKIFKGMTAAAVAAVLAASMVPMTAFAAAVTTDTQEITFNSNVTNLTYKIYQVATATVAAGGTAYDYTLVAPFTDVAGYETIDKIAAVDSSDAAAKKDLADALAAKDDTTSTNPTTPLATVAGGEKASLAPGYYLILTSGSQMTGAPILLSVRSDTPIGTVNAKTSEITFNKTIESVTASATGTGSTGGTVGTDKDTAQVSIGSTVSYKLSTKFPNYAETIKAENMTEYSITDIPSAGLTLVDKGSAGLDKDDFVVTVGGTATTDFTVAAEGSNGFKISFANAFVLTNKTKDVVVTYDATVNKNAVVGTAGNPNKATLKFDNNYYEGGTSKEIPDDGKVFTTKLVVNKTFSDFTKTPTNKYPVAGFTLYAANG
;
A
#
# COMPACT_ATOMS: atom_id res chain seq x y z
N MET A 1 -5.63 21.78 -14.09
CA MET A 1 -6.52 20.63 -14.26
C MET A 1 -5.67 19.42 -14.59
N LYS A 2 -5.44 18.52 -13.61
CA LYS A 2 -4.76 17.24 -13.85
C LYS A 2 -5.85 16.17 -14.02
N ALA A 3 -5.93 15.56 -15.19
CA ALA A 3 -6.88 14.49 -15.48
C ALA A 3 -6.53 13.26 -14.66
N LYS A 4 -7.35 12.92 -13.65
CA LYS A 4 -7.36 11.60 -13.00
C LYS A 4 -7.90 10.58 -14.00
N LYS A 5 -7.05 9.65 -14.46
CA LYS A 5 -7.49 8.46 -15.19
C LYS A 5 -8.15 7.49 -14.21
N ILE A 6 -9.44 7.30 -14.36
CA ILE A 6 -10.21 6.25 -13.69
C ILE A 6 -9.83 4.91 -14.33
N PHE A 7 -9.04 4.10 -13.65
CA PHE A 7 -8.82 2.70 -14.03
C PHE A 7 -9.91 1.83 -13.38
N LYS A 8 -10.85 1.36 -14.23
CA LYS A 8 -11.79 0.30 -13.87
C LYS A 8 -11.02 -0.98 -13.58
N GLY A 9 -11.43 -1.66 -12.49
CA GLY A 9 -10.78 -2.83 -11.95
C GLY A 9 -10.51 -3.93 -12.98
N MET A 10 -9.27 -4.32 -13.03
CA MET A 10 -8.85 -5.63 -13.52
C MET A 10 -8.44 -6.45 -12.30
N THR A 11 -9.22 -7.49 -12.02
CA THR A 11 -8.81 -8.58 -11.15
C THR A 11 -7.59 -9.26 -11.78
N ALA A 12 -6.40 -8.82 -11.40
CA ALA A 12 -5.18 -9.49 -11.77
C ALA A 12 -4.95 -10.66 -10.81
N ALA A 13 -5.36 -11.86 -11.22
CA ALA A 13 -4.79 -13.07 -10.66
C ALA A 13 -3.28 -13.00 -10.90
N ALA A 14 -2.49 -12.86 -9.84
CA ALA A 14 -1.05 -12.85 -9.90
C ALA A 14 -0.55 -14.28 -10.20
N VAL A 15 -0.57 -14.65 -11.46
CA VAL A 15 0.12 -15.84 -11.93
C VAL A 15 1.58 -15.45 -12.18
N ALA A 16 2.51 -16.02 -11.40
CA ALA A 16 3.93 -15.84 -11.62
C ALA A 16 4.29 -16.18 -13.09
N ALA A 17 4.76 -15.19 -13.87
CA ALA A 17 5.33 -15.49 -15.17
C ALA A 17 6.74 -16.03 -14.94
N VAL A 18 6.83 -17.32 -14.88
CA VAL A 18 8.09 -18.02 -14.92
C VAL A 18 8.41 -18.23 -16.38
N LEU A 19 9.40 -17.52 -16.89
CA LEU A 19 10.16 -17.95 -18.06
C LEU A 19 11.13 -19.03 -17.55
N ALA A 20 10.61 -20.22 -17.23
CA ALA A 20 11.45 -21.38 -17.00
C ALA A 20 11.87 -21.91 -18.37
N ALA A 21 13.05 -21.52 -18.81
CA ALA A 21 13.75 -22.37 -19.77
C ALA A 21 14.10 -23.65 -19.03
N SER A 22 13.73 -24.81 -19.58
CA SER A 22 14.02 -26.12 -19.01
C SER A 22 15.52 -26.24 -18.72
N MET A 23 15.90 -26.45 -17.45
CA MET A 23 17.22 -26.93 -17.10
C MET A 23 17.28 -28.40 -17.50
N VAL A 24 18.08 -28.74 -18.46
CA VAL A 24 18.37 -30.11 -18.80
C VAL A 24 19.70 -30.48 -18.12
N PRO A 25 19.72 -31.36 -17.12
CA PRO A 25 20.99 -31.85 -16.56
C PRO A 25 21.72 -32.65 -17.62
N MET A 26 22.95 -32.29 -17.92
CA MET A 26 23.82 -33.03 -18.82
C MET A 26 25.10 -33.42 -18.12
N THR A 27 25.51 -34.68 -18.35
CA THR A 27 26.75 -35.27 -17.86
C THR A 27 27.99 -34.47 -18.32
N ALA A 28 28.98 -34.40 -17.44
CA ALA A 28 30.20 -33.62 -17.51
C ALA A 28 30.80 -33.43 -18.91
N PHE A 29 30.87 -32.19 -19.36
CA PHE A 29 31.65 -31.78 -20.52
C PHE A 29 32.87 -30.96 -20.09
N ALA A 30 33.96 -31.06 -20.84
CA ALA A 30 35.10 -30.16 -20.66
C ALA A 30 34.62 -28.70 -20.92
N ALA A 31 34.63 -27.91 -19.88
CA ALA A 31 34.01 -26.61 -19.88
C ALA A 31 34.84 -25.55 -20.63
N ALA A 32 34.23 -24.85 -21.58
CA ALA A 32 34.63 -23.53 -21.94
C ALA A 32 33.81 -22.55 -21.04
N VAL A 33 34.48 -21.82 -20.18
CA VAL A 33 33.85 -20.74 -19.42
C VAL A 33 33.58 -19.61 -20.42
N THR A 34 32.32 -19.41 -20.81
CA THR A 34 31.96 -18.17 -21.53
C THR A 34 31.67 -17.10 -20.52
N THR A 35 32.37 -15.96 -20.64
CA THR A 35 32.11 -14.74 -19.86
C THR A 35 31.05 -13.86 -20.51
N ASP A 36 30.35 -14.36 -21.52
CA ASP A 36 29.36 -13.62 -22.28
C ASP A 36 28.16 -13.31 -21.40
N THR A 37 28.08 -12.07 -20.96
CA THR A 37 26.93 -11.53 -20.22
C THR A 37 25.86 -11.07 -21.18
N GLN A 38 24.61 -11.17 -20.77
CA GLN A 38 23.49 -10.55 -21.45
C GLN A 38 23.10 -9.24 -20.72
N GLU A 39 22.91 -8.19 -21.50
CA GLU A 39 22.34 -6.93 -21.00
C GLU A 39 20.82 -7.03 -21.03
N ILE A 40 20.21 -7.03 -19.83
CA ILE A 40 18.78 -7.25 -19.64
C ILE A 40 18.16 -5.97 -19.09
N THR A 41 17.09 -5.48 -19.74
CA THR A 41 16.31 -4.33 -19.26
C THR A 41 15.28 -4.78 -18.24
N PHE A 42 15.21 -4.13 -17.09
CA PHE A 42 14.22 -4.34 -16.04
C PHE A 42 13.14 -3.28 -16.14
N ASN A 43 11.99 -3.63 -16.68
CA ASN A 43 10.93 -2.65 -17.01
C ASN A 43 10.31 -2.04 -15.74
N SER A 44 9.79 -0.81 -15.86
CA SER A 44 9.07 -0.14 -14.78
C SER A 44 7.60 0.00 -15.12
N ASN A 45 6.73 -0.59 -14.32
CA ASN A 45 5.28 -0.49 -14.43
C ASN A 45 4.63 0.21 -13.23
N VAL A 46 5.43 0.51 -12.19
CA VAL A 46 5.03 1.25 -10.99
C VAL A 46 6.13 2.21 -10.56
N THR A 47 5.77 3.23 -9.81
CA THR A 47 6.72 4.23 -9.30
C THR A 47 7.66 3.62 -8.26
N ASN A 48 8.94 3.98 -8.33
CA ASN A 48 10.00 3.53 -7.41
C ASN A 48 10.16 1.99 -7.34
N LEU A 49 9.91 1.30 -8.46
CA LEU A 49 10.18 -0.12 -8.56
C LEU A 49 11.68 -0.38 -8.49
N THR A 50 12.08 -1.34 -7.68
CA THR A 50 13.46 -1.82 -7.55
C THR A 50 13.48 -3.33 -7.72
N TYR A 51 14.49 -3.85 -8.41
CA TYR A 51 14.73 -5.28 -8.61
C TYR A 51 15.99 -5.68 -7.84
N LYS A 52 15.87 -6.66 -6.95
CA LYS A 52 16.99 -7.35 -6.32
C LYS A 52 17.23 -8.66 -7.07
N ILE A 53 18.43 -8.86 -7.58
CA ILE A 53 18.80 -9.99 -8.45
C ILE A 53 19.74 -10.91 -7.67
N TYR A 54 19.35 -12.16 -7.48
CA TYR A 54 20.12 -13.17 -6.78
C TYR A 54 20.52 -14.26 -7.74
N GLN A 55 21.78 -14.66 -7.72
CA GLN A 55 22.26 -15.82 -8.50
C GLN A 55 21.99 -17.09 -7.70
N VAL A 56 21.05 -17.92 -8.17
CA VAL A 56 20.71 -19.21 -7.57
C VAL A 56 21.68 -20.29 -8.00
N ALA A 57 22.06 -20.26 -9.28
CA ALA A 57 23.07 -21.17 -9.81
C ALA A 57 23.93 -20.47 -10.87
N THR A 58 25.21 -20.79 -10.90
CA THR A 58 26.11 -20.50 -12.02
C THR A 58 25.85 -21.49 -13.14
N ALA A 59 26.15 -21.12 -14.39
CA ALA A 59 26.12 -22.03 -15.51
C ALA A 59 27.47 -22.08 -16.20
N THR A 60 27.99 -23.29 -16.44
CA THR A 60 29.12 -23.55 -17.30
C THR A 60 28.60 -23.96 -18.66
N VAL A 61 29.12 -23.36 -19.74
CA VAL A 61 28.64 -23.56 -21.09
C VAL A 61 29.59 -24.52 -21.82
N ALA A 62 29.06 -25.60 -22.38
CA ALA A 62 29.85 -26.52 -23.18
C ALA A 62 30.37 -25.89 -24.49
N ALA A 63 31.44 -26.42 -25.04
CA ALA A 63 31.93 -26.01 -26.35
C ALA A 63 30.80 -26.14 -27.39
N GLY A 64 30.47 -25.03 -28.06
CA GLY A 64 29.32 -24.98 -29.01
C GLY A 64 28.10 -24.22 -28.49
N GLY A 65 28.06 -23.81 -27.21
CA GLY A 65 27.09 -22.83 -26.67
C GLY A 65 25.67 -23.33 -26.42
N THR A 66 25.40 -24.64 -26.60
CA THR A 66 24.02 -25.18 -26.55
C THR A 66 23.71 -26.02 -25.31
N ALA A 67 24.75 -26.47 -24.57
CA ALA A 67 24.58 -27.27 -23.35
C ALA A 67 25.12 -26.49 -22.14
N TYR A 68 24.38 -26.56 -21.03
CA TYR A 68 24.69 -25.85 -19.80
C TYR A 68 24.72 -26.81 -18.63
N ASP A 69 25.78 -26.72 -17.81
CA ASP A 69 25.89 -27.42 -16.54
C ASP A 69 25.72 -26.38 -15.41
N TYR A 70 24.79 -26.60 -14.49
CA TYR A 70 24.43 -25.66 -13.45
C TYR A 70 24.97 -26.12 -12.08
N THR A 71 25.53 -25.17 -11.34
CA THR A 71 26.00 -25.40 -9.98
C THR A 71 25.32 -24.41 -9.03
N LEU A 72 24.63 -24.93 -8.00
CA LEU A 72 23.97 -24.08 -7.00
C LEU A 72 25.01 -23.25 -6.25
N VAL A 73 24.59 -22.01 -5.93
CA VAL A 73 25.35 -21.02 -5.14
C VAL A 73 24.74 -20.91 -3.75
N ALA A 74 25.58 -20.86 -2.70
CA ALA A 74 25.09 -20.57 -1.36
C ALA A 74 24.39 -19.20 -1.29
N PRO A 75 23.29 -19.03 -0.52
CA PRO A 75 22.70 -20.00 0.39
C PRO A 75 21.63 -20.91 -0.25
N PHE A 76 21.51 -20.95 -1.56
CA PHE A 76 20.47 -21.74 -2.24
C PHE A 76 20.75 -23.27 -2.26
N THR A 77 21.92 -23.68 -1.78
CA THR A 77 22.28 -25.08 -1.61
C THR A 77 21.52 -25.81 -0.49
N ASP A 78 20.83 -25.08 0.39
CA ASP A 78 20.11 -25.61 1.56
C ASP A 78 18.62 -25.24 1.58
N VAL A 79 18.03 -24.96 0.42
CA VAL A 79 16.58 -24.72 0.30
C VAL A 79 15.83 -26.03 0.40
N ALA A 80 15.02 -26.19 1.47
CA ALA A 80 14.29 -27.43 1.72
C ALA A 80 13.45 -27.86 0.52
N GLY A 81 13.66 -29.07 0.03
CA GLY A 81 13.01 -29.61 -1.16
C GLY A 81 13.69 -29.29 -2.49
N TYR A 82 14.68 -28.37 -2.50
CA TYR A 82 15.35 -27.88 -3.71
C TYR A 82 16.88 -27.79 -3.56
N GLU A 83 17.46 -28.66 -2.74
CA GLU A 83 18.90 -28.64 -2.35
C GLU A 83 19.86 -29.06 -3.48
N THR A 84 19.31 -29.49 -4.63
CA THR A 84 20.11 -29.89 -5.79
C THR A 84 19.53 -29.34 -7.08
N ILE A 85 20.37 -29.15 -8.09
CA ILE A 85 19.94 -28.73 -9.43
C ILE A 85 18.88 -29.68 -10.01
N ASP A 86 19.02 -30.99 -9.81
CA ASP A 86 18.06 -31.99 -10.32
C ASP A 86 16.64 -31.74 -9.73
N LYS A 87 16.55 -31.39 -8.46
CA LYS A 87 15.26 -31.08 -7.83
C LYS A 87 14.65 -29.81 -8.38
N ILE A 88 15.44 -28.78 -8.65
CA ILE A 88 14.98 -27.55 -9.30
C ILE A 88 14.57 -27.84 -10.74
N ALA A 89 15.37 -28.60 -11.48
CA ALA A 89 15.09 -28.97 -12.87
C ALA A 89 13.87 -29.91 -13.01
N ALA A 90 13.57 -30.69 -12.00
CA ALA A 90 12.38 -31.55 -11.96
C ALA A 90 11.05 -30.81 -11.79
N VAL A 91 11.08 -29.53 -11.44
CA VAL A 91 9.86 -28.71 -11.36
C VAL A 91 9.25 -28.56 -12.75
N ASP A 92 8.03 -29.09 -12.92
CA ASP A 92 7.32 -29.04 -14.20
C ASP A 92 7.11 -27.56 -14.63
N SER A 93 7.72 -27.25 -15.78
CA SER A 93 7.62 -25.88 -16.32
C SER A 93 6.21 -25.51 -16.80
N SER A 94 5.31 -26.45 -16.97
CA SER A 94 3.90 -26.22 -17.29
C SER A 94 3.03 -26.04 -16.03
N ASP A 95 3.49 -26.52 -14.86
CA ASP A 95 2.78 -26.37 -13.59
C ASP A 95 3.09 -25.03 -12.94
N ALA A 96 2.11 -24.12 -12.97
CA ALA A 96 2.22 -22.78 -12.39
C ALA A 96 2.33 -22.81 -10.85
N ALA A 97 1.71 -23.79 -10.18
CA ALA A 97 1.77 -23.92 -8.72
C ALA A 97 3.15 -24.40 -8.29
N ALA A 98 3.67 -25.47 -8.90
CA ALA A 98 5.01 -25.99 -8.60
C ALA A 98 6.12 -24.95 -8.84
N LYS A 99 5.99 -24.15 -9.91
CA LYS A 99 6.90 -23.03 -10.17
C LYS A 99 6.81 -21.93 -9.12
N LYS A 100 5.59 -21.62 -8.68
CA LYS A 100 5.37 -20.65 -7.61
C LYS A 100 6.00 -21.14 -6.31
N ASP A 101 5.80 -22.40 -5.95
CA ASP A 101 6.35 -22.99 -4.73
C ASP A 101 7.88 -22.96 -4.73
N LEU A 102 8.53 -23.27 -5.87
CA LEU A 102 9.97 -23.12 -6.02
C LEU A 102 10.40 -21.66 -5.84
N ALA A 103 9.73 -20.73 -6.51
CA ALA A 103 10.07 -19.31 -6.45
C ALA A 103 9.93 -18.77 -5.03
N ASP A 104 8.87 -19.14 -4.32
CA ASP A 104 8.62 -18.74 -2.94
C ASP A 104 9.65 -19.38 -1.98
N ALA A 105 10.01 -20.64 -2.16
CA ALA A 105 11.02 -21.30 -1.34
C ALA A 105 12.41 -20.68 -1.51
N LEU A 106 12.80 -20.34 -2.75
CA LEU A 106 14.06 -19.63 -3.01
C LEU A 106 14.03 -18.21 -2.42
N ALA A 107 12.92 -17.52 -2.56
CA ALA A 107 12.77 -16.16 -2.08
C ALA A 107 12.79 -16.05 -0.54
N ALA A 108 12.35 -17.08 0.17
CA ALA A 108 12.46 -17.15 1.63
C ALA A 108 13.92 -17.10 2.15
N LYS A 109 14.92 -17.23 1.27
CA LYS A 109 16.33 -17.03 1.62
C LYS A 109 16.76 -15.55 1.67
N ASP A 110 15.94 -14.63 1.18
CA ASP A 110 16.16 -13.17 1.34
C ASP A 110 15.73 -12.66 2.73
N ASP A 111 15.80 -13.50 3.74
CA ASP A 111 15.47 -13.15 5.12
C ASP A 111 16.66 -12.43 5.78
N THR A 112 16.52 -11.12 5.98
CA THR A 112 17.52 -10.28 6.66
C THR A 112 17.65 -10.58 8.16
N THR A 113 16.71 -11.33 8.73
CA THR A 113 16.78 -11.77 10.15
C THR A 113 17.61 -13.04 10.29
N SER A 114 17.97 -13.70 9.19
CA SER A 114 18.85 -14.86 9.20
C SER A 114 20.26 -14.49 9.64
N THR A 115 20.92 -15.41 10.33
CA THR A 115 22.35 -15.28 10.69
C THR A 115 23.28 -15.24 9.47
N ASN A 116 22.78 -15.53 8.28
CA ASN A 116 23.49 -15.48 7.02
C ASN A 116 22.58 -14.94 5.89
N PRO A 117 22.29 -13.64 5.88
CA PRO A 117 21.37 -13.04 4.92
C PRO A 117 21.95 -13.14 3.50
N THR A 118 21.09 -13.42 2.53
CA THR A 118 21.47 -13.45 1.12
C THR A 118 21.72 -12.05 0.59
N THR A 119 22.91 -11.82 0.05
CA THR A 119 23.20 -10.54 -0.60
C THR A 119 22.82 -10.61 -2.08
N PRO A 120 22.05 -9.64 -2.62
CA PRO A 120 21.76 -9.61 -4.05
C PRO A 120 23.04 -9.41 -4.85
N LEU A 121 23.17 -10.13 -5.97
CA LEU A 121 24.23 -9.92 -6.96
C LEU A 121 24.20 -8.49 -7.53
N ALA A 122 22.99 -8.00 -7.76
CA ALA A 122 22.74 -6.63 -8.22
C ALA A 122 21.39 -6.11 -7.72
N THR A 123 21.31 -4.80 -7.57
CA THR A 123 20.06 -4.08 -7.32
C THR A 123 19.93 -3.00 -8.38
N VAL A 124 18.84 -3.00 -9.16
CA VAL A 124 18.59 -2.05 -10.23
C VAL A 124 17.23 -1.41 -10.10
N ALA A 125 17.12 -0.15 -10.46
CA ALA A 125 15.84 0.54 -10.51
C ALA A 125 15.02 0.10 -11.74
N GLY A 126 13.70 0.21 -11.63
CA GLY A 126 12.83 -0.02 -12.78
C GLY A 126 13.14 0.94 -13.94
N GLY A 127 13.30 0.40 -15.13
CA GLY A 127 13.74 1.10 -16.34
C GLY A 127 15.24 0.96 -16.63
N GLU A 128 16.04 0.47 -15.68
CA GLU A 128 17.48 0.27 -15.83
C GLU A 128 17.84 -1.14 -16.35
N LYS A 129 19.11 -1.35 -16.57
CA LYS A 129 19.67 -2.59 -17.11
C LYS A 129 20.66 -3.23 -16.15
N ALA A 130 20.76 -4.57 -16.22
CA ALA A 130 21.84 -5.32 -15.59
C ALA A 130 22.49 -6.28 -16.61
N SER A 131 23.79 -6.47 -16.46
CA SER A 131 24.56 -7.47 -17.22
C SER A 131 24.64 -8.76 -16.41
N LEU A 132 24.03 -9.83 -16.89
CA LEU A 132 23.98 -11.12 -16.20
C LEU A 132 24.72 -12.18 -17.02
N ALA A 133 25.58 -12.94 -16.35
CA ALA A 133 26.25 -14.12 -16.92
C ALA A 133 25.24 -15.28 -17.10
N PRO A 134 25.56 -16.30 -17.90
CA PRO A 134 24.76 -17.53 -17.92
C PRO A 134 24.58 -18.13 -16.52
N GLY A 135 23.32 -18.44 -16.17
CA GLY A 135 22.97 -18.89 -14.83
C GLY A 135 21.49 -18.95 -14.60
N TYR A 136 21.12 -19.31 -13.38
CA TYR A 136 19.74 -19.28 -12.91
C TYR A 136 19.59 -18.22 -11.80
N TYR A 137 18.59 -17.39 -11.91
CA TYR A 137 18.42 -16.21 -11.07
C TYR A 137 17.04 -16.19 -10.44
N LEU A 138 17.00 -15.76 -9.18
CA LEU A 138 15.82 -15.28 -8.50
C LEU A 138 15.84 -13.75 -8.55
N ILE A 139 14.71 -13.14 -8.90
CA ILE A 139 14.55 -11.69 -8.92
C ILE A 139 13.36 -11.34 -8.04
N LEU A 140 13.61 -10.53 -7.03
CA LEU A 140 12.61 -9.99 -6.12
C LEU A 140 12.38 -8.52 -6.45
N THR A 141 11.16 -8.07 -6.29
CA THR A 141 10.79 -6.69 -6.56
C THR A 141 10.31 -6.00 -5.30
N SER A 142 10.66 -4.75 -5.14
CA SER A 142 10.17 -3.88 -4.07
C SER A 142 9.83 -2.50 -4.60
N GLY A 143 8.90 -1.82 -3.94
CA GLY A 143 8.47 -0.46 -4.26
C GLY A 143 7.62 0.08 -3.12
N SER A 144 7.40 1.40 -3.08
CA SER A 144 6.75 2.06 -1.94
C SER A 144 5.27 1.71 -1.76
N GLN A 145 4.58 1.30 -2.82
CA GLN A 145 3.12 1.07 -2.82
C GLN A 145 2.76 -0.24 -3.53
N MET A 146 3.55 -1.30 -3.31
CA MET A 146 3.31 -2.54 -4.05
C MET A 146 3.83 -3.76 -3.32
N THR A 147 3.27 -4.92 -3.66
CA THR A 147 3.89 -6.22 -3.49
C THR A 147 4.18 -6.83 -4.85
N GLY A 148 5.26 -7.58 -4.98
CA GLY A 148 5.65 -8.23 -6.23
C GLY A 148 5.87 -9.71 -6.07
N ALA A 149 5.45 -10.51 -7.06
CA ALA A 149 5.76 -11.94 -7.10
C ALA A 149 7.22 -12.14 -7.50
N PRO A 150 7.91 -13.17 -6.95
CA PRO A 150 9.26 -13.51 -7.36
C PRO A 150 9.30 -13.97 -8.82
N ILE A 151 10.40 -13.65 -9.49
CA ILE A 151 10.65 -14.01 -10.88
C ILE A 151 11.84 -14.97 -10.91
N LEU A 152 11.66 -16.11 -11.56
CA LEU A 152 12.75 -17.04 -11.87
C LEU A 152 13.22 -16.81 -13.31
N LEU A 153 14.51 -16.62 -13.50
CA LEU A 153 15.09 -16.30 -14.78
C LEU A 153 16.29 -17.21 -15.09
N SER A 154 16.21 -17.93 -16.21
CA SER A 154 17.36 -18.64 -16.76
C SER A 154 18.04 -17.78 -17.83
N VAL A 155 19.29 -17.40 -17.60
CA VAL A 155 20.11 -16.63 -18.54
C VAL A 155 21.01 -17.61 -19.28
N ARG A 156 20.93 -17.58 -20.62
CA ARG A 156 21.69 -18.48 -21.53
C ARG A 156 22.27 -17.63 -22.65
N SER A 157 23.48 -17.93 -23.07
CA SER A 157 24.14 -17.18 -24.17
C SER A 157 23.48 -17.43 -25.54
N ASP A 158 22.76 -18.54 -25.72
CA ASP A 158 22.07 -18.89 -26.96
C ASP A 158 20.62 -18.33 -27.08
N THR A 159 20.09 -17.78 -26.01
CA THR A 159 18.70 -17.28 -25.98
C THR A 159 18.69 -15.85 -25.43
N PRO A 160 18.60 -14.81 -26.28
CA PRO A 160 18.57 -13.42 -25.83
C PRO A 160 17.35 -13.12 -24.96
N ILE A 161 17.56 -12.46 -23.82
CA ILE A 161 16.53 -11.92 -22.95
C ILE A 161 16.55 -10.40 -23.08
N GLY A 162 15.53 -9.82 -23.72
CA GLY A 162 15.49 -8.37 -23.93
C GLY A 162 15.02 -7.63 -22.69
N THR A 163 13.91 -8.06 -22.10
CA THR A 163 13.24 -7.32 -21.02
C THR A 163 12.61 -8.25 -20.00
N VAL A 164 12.77 -7.92 -18.74
CA VAL A 164 12.08 -8.54 -17.59
C VAL A 164 11.00 -7.59 -17.10
N ASN A 165 9.77 -8.11 -16.99
CA ASN A 165 8.63 -7.37 -16.49
C ASN A 165 8.24 -7.88 -15.10
N ALA A 166 8.16 -6.98 -14.12
CA ALA A 166 7.65 -7.33 -12.80
C ALA A 166 6.15 -7.60 -12.84
N LYS A 167 5.72 -8.62 -12.10
CA LYS A 167 4.32 -8.83 -11.74
C LYS A 167 4.09 -8.24 -10.37
N THR A 168 3.65 -7.00 -10.35
CA THR A 168 3.43 -6.22 -9.14
C THR A 168 1.94 -5.99 -8.92
N SER A 169 1.54 -5.97 -7.67
CA SER A 169 0.22 -5.53 -7.23
C SER A 169 0.37 -4.22 -6.50
N GLU A 170 -0.17 -3.16 -7.05
CA GLU A 170 -0.19 -1.85 -6.40
C GLU A 170 -1.16 -1.88 -5.22
N ILE A 171 -0.71 -1.34 -4.08
CA ILE A 171 -1.53 -1.10 -2.91
C ILE A 171 -1.95 0.37 -2.96
N THR A 172 -3.25 0.60 -3.06
CA THR A 172 -3.83 1.94 -3.01
C THR A 172 -4.47 2.15 -1.65
N PHE A 173 -4.42 3.37 -1.16
CA PHE A 173 -5.16 3.82 0.00
C PHE A 173 -5.90 5.10 -0.36
N ASN A 174 -7.18 5.15 -0.05
CA ASN A 174 -8.02 6.28 -0.42
C ASN A 174 -8.95 6.64 0.73
N LYS A 175 -8.94 7.93 1.10
CA LYS A 175 -9.85 8.52 2.09
C LYS A 175 -10.83 9.43 1.37
N THR A 176 -12.13 9.22 1.61
CA THR A 176 -13.20 10.02 1.00
C THR A 176 -14.18 10.52 2.05
N ILE A 177 -14.80 11.65 1.77
CA ILE A 177 -15.96 12.16 2.49
C ILE A 177 -17.20 11.66 1.74
N GLU A 178 -17.99 10.80 2.38
CA GLU A 178 -19.19 10.21 1.74
C GLU A 178 -20.42 11.10 1.87
N SER A 179 -20.60 11.71 3.05
CA SER A 179 -21.75 12.57 3.31
C SER A 179 -21.48 13.58 4.41
N VAL A 180 -22.30 14.62 4.44
CA VAL A 180 -22.39 15.57 5.54
C VAL A 180 -23.85 15.70 5.97
N THR A 181 -24.12 15.38 7.24
CA THR A 181 -25.44 15.46 7.85
C THR A 181 -25.52 16.69 8.74
N ALA A 182 -26.63 17.42 8.65
CA ALA A 182 -26.87 18.58 9.50
C ALA A 182 -26.92 18.22 10.99
N SER A 183 -26.55 19.17 11.86
CA SER A 183 -26.76 19.01 13.30
C SER A 183 -28.25 18.86 13.61
N ALA A 184 -28.58 17.86 14.42
CA ALA A 184 -29.97 17.61 14.87
C ALA A 184 -30.53 18.73 15.77
N THR A 185 -29.70 19.65 16.28
CA THR A 185 -30.06 20.64 17.29
C THR A 185 -30.24 22.07 16.75
N GLY A 186 -30.21 22.26 15.40
CA GLY A 186 -30.38 23.58 14.79
C GLY A 186 -31.50 23.59 13.75
N THR A 187 -32.61 24.30 14.01
CA THR A 187 -33.58 24.64 12.97
C THR A 187 -32.90 25.52 11.92
N GLY A 188 -32.73 24.96 10.69
CA GLY A 188 -32.15 25.69 9.55
C GLY A 188 -30.72 25.37 9.19
N SER A 189 -30.08 24.40 9.85
CA SER A 189 -28.79 23.86 9.39
C SER A 189 -29.02 22.98 8.16
N THR A 190 -28.78 23.49 6.98
CA THR A 190 -28.55 22.66 5.82
C THR A 190 -27.23 21.93 6.06
N GLY A 191 -27.21 20.60 5.97
CA GLY A 191 -25.97 19.80 6.01
C GLY A 191 -24.88 20.46 5.16
N GLY A 192 -23.79 19.87 4.96
CA GLY A 192 -22.76 20.42 4.08
C GLY A 192 -22.91 19.91 2.67
N THR A 193 -22.03 20.36 1.79
CA THR A 193 -21.90 19.87 0.41
C THR A 193 -20.55 19.18 0.27
N VAL A 194 -20.57 17.90 -0.12
CA VAL A 194 -19.36 17.16 -0.46
C VAL A 194 -18.89 17.58 -1.84
N GLY A 195 -17.60 17.83 -1.99
CA GLY A 195 -16.98 18.14 -3.28
C GLY A 195 -17.06 16.94 -4.25
N THR A 196 -16.94 17.21 -5.54
CA THR A 196 -17.08 16.19 -6.59
C THR A 196 -15.95 15.13 -6.53
N ASP A 197 -14.79 15.50 -6.02
CA ASP A 197 -13.64 14.61 -5.77
C ASP A 197 -13.78 13.81 -4.46
N LYS A 198 -14.74 14.17 -3.60
CA LYS A 198 -14.95 13.62 -2.26
C LYS A 198 -13.79 13.83 -1.28
N ASP A 199 -12.79 14.61 -1.64
CA ASP A 199 -11.64 14.92 -0.78
C ASP A 199 -11.95 16.15 0.09
N THR A 200 -12.98 16.93 -0.28
CA THR A 200 -13.37 18.15 0.42
C THR A 200 -14.87 18.24 0.68
N ALA A 201 -15.25 18.98 1.72
CA ALA A 201 -16.65 19.34 1.96
C ALA A 201 -16.79 20.72 2.60
N GLN A 202 -17.92 21.41 2.31
CA GLN A 202 -18.37 22.58 3.06
C GLN A 202 -19.28 22.10 4.19
N VAL A 203 -19.03 22.56 5.40
CA VAL A 203 -19.73 22.08 6.59
C VAL A 203 -20.07 23.21 7.55
N SER A 204 -21.07 22.99 8.39
CA SER A 204 -21.40 23.84 9.54
C SER A 204 -20.87 23.23 10.84
N ILE A 205 -20.60 24.06 11.85
CA ILE A 205 -20.30 23.55 13.20
C ILE A 205 -21.52 22.77 13.70
N GLY A 206 -21.26 21.58 14.27
CA GLY A 206 -22.27 20.63 14.69
C GLY A 206 -22.69 19.62 13.63
N SER A 207 -22.29 19.78 12.36
CA SER A 207 -22.54 18.79 11.33
C SER A 207 -21.72 17.51 11.58
N THR A 208 -22.29 16.38 11.21
CA THR A 208 -21.59 15.08 11.17
C THR A 208 -21.10 14.80 9.77
N VAL A 209 -19.83 14.44 9.66
CA VAL A 209 -19.14 14.09 8.42
C VAL A 209 -18.85 12.60 8.44
N SER A 210 -19.34 11.89 7.44
CA SER A 210 -19.06 10.45 7.26
C SER A 210 -17.85 10.27 6.35
N TYR A 211 -16.84 9.56 6.84
CA TYR A 211 -15.61 9.22 6.13
C TYR A 211 -15.58 7.77 5.72
N LYS A 212 -14.91 7.49 4.60
CA LYS A 212 -14.59 6.15 4.15
C LYS A 212 -13.12 6.04 3.81
N LEU A 213 -12.46 5.02 4.37
CA LEU A 213 -11.11 4.58 4.04
C LEU A 213 -11.21 3.31 3.21
N SER A 214 -10.53 3.26 2.08
CA SER A 214 -10.58 2.13 1.15
C SER A 214 -9.18 1.70 0.77
N THR A 215 -8.91 0.42 0.89
CA THR A 215 -7.66 -0.22 0.50
C THR A 215 -7.90 -1.70 0.19
N LYS A 216 -6.84 -2.49 0.05
CA LYS A 216 -6.91 -3.96 -0.04
C LYS A 216 -5.77 -4.60 0.72
N PHE A 217 -5.96 -5.83 1.17
CA PHE A 217 -4.85 -6.61 1.70
C PHE A 217 -3.86 -6.95 0.57
N PRO A 218 -2.55 -6.86 0.85
CA PRO A 218 -1.53 -7.22 -0.12
C PRO A 218 -1.60 -8.71 -0.51
N ASN A 219 -1.11 -9.02 -1.70
CA ASN A 219 -0.97 -10.40 -2.15
C ASN A 219 0.38 -10.97 -1.71
N TYR A 220 0.48 -11.30 -0.44
CA TYR A 220 1.70 -11.92 0.13
C TYR A 220 1.93 -13.34 -0.38
N ALA A 221 3.20 -13.81 -0.37
CA ALA A 221 3.56 -15.19 -0.69
C ALA A 221 2.89 -16.19 0.25
N GLU A 222 2.67 -17.41 -0.23
CA GLU A 222 2.13 -18.50 0.60
C GLU A 222 3.11 -18.93 1.71
N THR A 223 4.41 -18.70 1.50
CA THR A 223 5.47 -19.03 2.46
C THR A 223 5.62 -18.00 3.57
N ILE A 224 5.03 -16.80 3.43
CA ILE A 224 5.07 -15.80 4.51
C ILE A 224 4.28 -16.29 5.71
N LYS A 225 4.90 -16.20 6.87
CA LYS A 225 4.29 -16.50 8.16
C LYS A 225 3.89 -15.22 8.88
N ALA A 226 2.82 -15.31 9.66
CA ALA A 226 2.30 -14.15 10.39
C ALA A 226 3.32 -13.54 11.36
N GLU A 227 4.20 -14.35 11.94
CA GLU A 227 5.27 -13.91 12.83
C GLU A 227 6.38 -13.11 12.12
N ASN A 228 6.50 -13.22 10.80
CA ASN A 228 7.49 -12.51 10.00
C ASN A 228 6.96 -11.16 9.46
N MET A 229 5.70 -10.85 9.71
CA MET A 229 5.10 -9.58 9.31
C MET A 229 5.14 -8.57 10.45
N THR A 230 5.38 -7.32 10.14
CA THR A 230 5.36 -6.25 11.15
C THR A 230 3.95 -5.89 11.56
N GLU A 231 3.16 -5.36 10.64
CA GLU A 231 1.77 -4.97 10.91
C GLU A 231 1.00 -4.68 9.62
N TYR A 232 -0.33 -4.73 9.73
CA TYR A 232 -1.24 -4.09 8.79
C TYR A 232 -2.22 -3.24 9.59
N SER A 233 -2.13 -1.92 9.45
CA SER A 233 -2.93 -0.99 10.24
C SER A 233 -3.29 0.28 9.47
N ILE A 234 -4.39 0.89 9.87
CA ILE A 234 -4.85 2.19 9.39
C ILE A 234 -4.91 3.12 10.59
N THR A 235 -4.14 4.19 10.54
CA THR A 235 -4.17 5.28 11.52
C THR A 235 -4.91 6.47 10.92
N ASP A 236 -5.76 7.14 11.69
CA ASP A 236 -6.50 8.32 11.27
C ASP A 236 -6.46 9.38 12.36
N ILE A 237 -6.05 10.60 12.01
CA ILE A 237 -5.85 11.70 12.97
C ILE A 237 -6.59 12.94 12.46
N PRO A 238 -7.83 13.15 12.92
CA PRO A 238 -8.58 14.38 12.66
C PRO A 238 -7.92 15.59 13.33
N SER A 239 -8.05 16.75 12.69
CA SER A 239 -7.68 18.02 13.34
C SER A 239 -8.57 18.34 14.55
N ALA A 240 -8.13 19.25 15.41
CA ALA A 240 -8.85 19.62 16.64
C ALA A 240 -10.29 20.16 16.41
N GLY A 241 -10.61 20.57 15.18
CA GLY A 241 -11.96 21.00 14.77
C GLY A 241 -12.96 19.86 14.51
N LEU A 242 -12.48 18.59 14.56
CA LEU A 242 -13.28 17.40 14.35
C LEU A 242 -13.21 16.52 15.61
N THR A 243 -14.33 15.91 15.98
CA THR A 243 -14.41 14.95 17.09
C THR A 243 -15.03 13.67 16.56
N LEU A 244 -14.36 12.54 16.75
CA LEU A 244 -14.90 11.23 16.38
C LEU A 244 -16.23 10.97 17.12
N VAL A 245 -17.19 10.37 16.43
CA VAL A 245 -18.49 10.03 17.01
C VAL A 245 -18.36 8.69 17.71
N ASP A 246 -18.56 8.70 19.03
CA ASP A 246 -18.71 7.51 19.86
C ASP A 246 -20.18 7.07 19.76
N LYS A 247 -20.43 5.85 19.24
CA LYS A 247 -21.79 5.31 18.99
C LYS A 247 -22.29 4.40 20.10
N GLY A 248 -21.44 4.03 21.02
CA GLY A 248 -21.77 2.98 21.99
C GLY A 248 -21.41 3.31 23.42
N SER A 249 -20.41 2.63 23.91
CA SER A 249 -19.89 2.76 25.27
C SER A 249 -18.92 3.92 25.37
N ALA A 250 -18.63 4.38 26.57
CA ALA A 250 -17.67 5.48 26.75
C ALA A 250 -16.28 5.13 26.24
N GLY A 251 -15.86 5.76 25.13
CA GLY A 251 -14.57 5.63 24.48
C GLY A 251 -14.62 4.90 23.16
N LEU A 252 -13.63 5.15 22.31
CA LEU A 252 -13.54 4.54 20.98
C LEU A 252 -13.41 3.01 21.06
N ASP A 253 -14.32 2.32 20.40
CA ASP A 253 -14.33 0.87 20.29
C ASP A 253 -14.76 0.40 18.88
N LYS A 254 -14.99 -0.89 18.71
CA LYS A 254 -15.33 -1.47 17.41
C LYS A 254 -16.68 -0.99 16.88
N ASP A 255 -17.62 -0.63 17.75
CA ASP A 255 -18.98 -0.25 17.38
C ASP A 255 -19.04 1.13 16.71
N ASP A 256 -17.98 1.93 16.86
CA ASP A 256 -17.85 3.23 16.20
C ASP A 256 -17.54 3.11 14.70
N PHE A 257 -17.11 1.93 14.26
CA PHE A 257 -16.62 1.66 12.91
C PHE A 257 -17.43 0.58 12.22
N VAL A 258 -17.68 0.77 10.93
CA VAL A 258 -18.14 -0.33 10.07
C VAL A 258 -16.97 -0.76 9.21
N VAL A 259 -16.49 -1.99 9.43
CA VAL A 259 -15.37 -2.56 8.69
C VAL A 259 -15.85 -3.73 7.84
N THR A 260 -15.52 -3.69 6.53
CA THR A 260 -15.80 -4.81 5.63
C THR A 260 -14.51 -5.31 4.97
N VAL A 261 -14.43 -6.63 4.78
CA VAL A 261 -13.34 -7.30 4.05
C VAL A 261 -13.96 -8.17 2.97
N GLY A 262 -13.59 -7.90 1.70
CA GLY A 262 -14.22 -8.55 0.55
C GLY A 262 -15.74 -8.32 0.48
N GLY A 263 -16.20 -7.15 0.94
CA GLY A 263 -17.63 -6.79 0.98
C GLY A 263 -18.42 -7.39 2.15
N THR A 264 -17.80 -8.19 3.01
CA THR A 264 -18.46 -8.80 4.18
C THR A 264 -18.04 -8.06 5.45
N ALA A 265 -19.00 -7.69 6.30
CA ALA A 265 -18.73 -7.06 7.59
C ALA A 265 -17.92 -8.01 8.49
N THR A 266 -16.96 -7.44 9.24
CA THR A 266 -16.12 -8.20 10.16
C THR A 266 -15.85 -7.41 11.44
N THR A 267 -15.59 -8.14 12.52
CA THR A 267 -15.09 -7.63 13.81
C THR A 267 -13.66 -8.09 14.11
N ASP A 268 -12.99 -8.71 13.12
CA ASP A 268 -11.62 -9.24 13.25
C ASP A 268 -10.56 -8.14 13.09
N PHE A 269 -10.71 -7.09 13.87
CA PHE A 269 -9.76 -5.98 14.00
C PHE A 269 -9.71 -5.50 15.44
N THR A 270 -8.72 -4.69 15.77
CA THR A 270 -8.62 -3.98 17.04
C THR A 270 -8.66 -2.49 16.82
N VAL A 271 -9.17 -1.76 17.81
CA VAL A 271 -9.18 -0.29 17.83
C VAL A 271 -8.34 0.19 19.00
N ALA A 272 -7.51 1.17 18.77
CA ALA A 272 -6.75 1.88 19.79
C ALA A 272 -6.84 3.39 19.54
N ALA A 273 -6.77 4.18 20.61
CA ALA A 273 -6.62 5.62 20.48
C ALA A 273 -5.25 5.95 19.87
N GLU A 274 -5.21 6.97 19.00
CA GLU A 274 -3.98 7.44 18.37
C GLU A 274 -3.87 8.96 18.52
N GLY A 275 -2.77 9.42 19.10
CA GLY A 275 -2.62 10.83 19.46
C GLY A 275 -3.72 11.31 20.42
N SER A 276 -4.12 12.57 20.30
CA SER A 276 -5.12 13.17 21.18
C SER A 276 -6.55 13.07 20.66
N ASN A 277 -6.73 12.74 19.38
CA ASN A 277 -8.05 12.83 18.71
C ASN A 277 -8.24 11.82 17.58
N GLY A 278 -7.34 10.86 17.46
CA GLY A 278 -7.35 9.89 16.38
C GLY A 278 -7.54 8.45 16.86
N PHE A 279 -7.54 7.55 15.89
CA PHE A 279 -7.62 6.12 16.13
C PHE A 279 -6.63 5.33 15.26
N LYS A 280 -6.35 4.13 15.69
CA LYS A 280 -5.63 3.11 14.94
C LYS A 280 -6.47 1.85 14.87
N ILE A 281 -6.80 1.39 13.67
CA ILE A 281 -7.38 0.07 13.39
C ILE A 281 -6.24 -0.85 12.96
N SER A 282 -6.13 -2.02 13.61
CA SER A 282 -5.12 -3.01 13.28
C SER A 282 -5.76 -4.38 13.01
N PHE A 283 -5.25 -5.08 12.01
CA PHE A 283 -5.65 -6.44 11.66
C PHE A 283 -4.55 -7.41 12.06
N ALA A 284 -4.92 -8.54 12.65
CA ALA A 284 -3.96 -9.59 12.95
C ALA A 284 -3.30 -10.10 11.66
N ASN A 285 -1.98 -10.29 11.66
CA ASN A 285 -1.24 -10.73 10.47
C ASN A 285 -1.79 -12.03 9.87
N ALA A 286 -2.19 -12.99 10.70
CA ALA A 286 -2.82 -14.23 10.25
C ALA A 286 -4.15 -13.98 9.51
N PHE A 287 -4.95 -13.00 9.95
CA PHE A 287 -6.19 -12.60 9.28
C PHE A 287 -5.90 -11.96 7.91
N VAL A 288 -4.89 -11.10 7.84
CA VAL A 288 -4.43 -10.49 6.58
C VAL A 288 -4.01 -11.56 5.57
N LEU A 289 -3.20 -12.54 6.01
CA LEU A 289 -2.75 -13.65 5.15
C LEU A 289 -3.88 -14.54 4.65
N THR A 290 -4.91 -14.77 5.48
CA THR A 290 -6.09 -15.57 5.09
C THR A 290 -7.00 -14.81 4.09
N ASN A 291 -6.95 -13.49 4.12
CA ASN A 291 -7.81 -12.62 3.31
C ASN A 291 -7.04 -11.84 2.23
N LYS A 292 -5.89 -12.34 1.79
CA LYS A 292 -5.08 -11.69 0.74
C LYS A 292 -5.91 -11.22 -0.45
N THR A 293 -5.58 -10.08 -1.00
CA THR A 293 -6.21 -9.43 -2.16
C THR A 293 -7.64 -8.92 -1.97
N LYS A 294 -8.27 -9.20 -0.83
CA LYS A 294 -9.62 -8.69 -0.56
C LYS A 294 -9.60 -7.19 -0.28
N ASP A 295 -10.62 -6.51 -0.77
CA ASP A 295 -10.83 -5.10 -0.47
C ASP A 295 -11.15 -4.91 1.01
N VAL A 296 -10.60 -3.86 1.61
CA VAL A 296 -10.84 -3.43 2.98
C VAL A 296 -11.48 -2.05 2.95
N VAL A 297 -12.62 -1.91 3.58
CA VAL A 297 -13.32 -0.63 3.72
C VAL A 297 -13.61 -0.38 5.18
N VAL A 298 -13.26 0.81 5.66
CA VAL A 298 -13.60 1.31 7.00
C VAL A 298 -14.44 2.56 6.84
N THR A 299 -15.59 2.62 7.49
CA THR A 299 -16.41 3.83 7.57
C THR A 299 -16.62 4.24 9.02
N TYR A 300 -16.60 5.54 9.26
CA TYR A 300 -16.77 6.14 10.58
C TYR A 300 -17.25 7.57 10.42
N ASP A 301 -17.70 8.17 11.53
CA ASP A 301 -18.25 9.51 11.57
C ASP A 301 -17.43 10.43 12.47
N ALA A 302 -17.38 11.73 12.12
CA ALA A 302 -16.83 12.78 12.98
C ALA A 302 -17.73 14.00 12.98
N THR A 303 -17.89 14.65 14.15
CA THR A 303 -18.64 15.88 14.31
C THR A 303 -17.73 17.09 14.20
N VAL A 304 -18.14 18.09 13.45
CA VAL A 304 -17.47 19.41 13.38
C VAL A 304 -17.75 20.17 14.67
N ASN A 305 -16.73 20.39 15.48
CA ASN A 305 -16.85 20.98 16.79
C ASN A 305 -16.56 22.51 16.79
N LYS A 306 -16.71 23.18 17.93
CA LYS A 306 -16.48 24.61 18.09
C LYS A 306 -15.03 25.08 17.85
N ASN A 307 -14.07 24.18 17.85
CA ASN A 307 -12.65 24.48 17.60
C ASN A 307 -12.31 24.44 16.10
N ALA A 308 -13.32 24.22 15.25
CA ALA A 308 -13.11 24.16 13.80
C ALA A 308 -12.53 25.48 13.28
N VAL A 309 -11.46 25.36 12.51
CA VAL A 309 -10.81 26.50 11.86
C VAL A 309 -11.68 26.97 10.70
N VAL A 310 -12.00 28.26 10.75
CA VAL A 310 -12.87 28.92 9.76
C VAL A 310 -12.04 29.44 8.59
N GLY A 311 -12.56 29.30 7.38
CA GLY A 311 -11.96 29.83 6.15
C GLY A 311 -11.09 28.81 5.40
N THR A 312 -10.18 29.31 4.56
CA THR A 312 -9.47 28.51 3.56
C THR A 312 -8.45 27.51 4.12
N ALA A 313 -7.99 27.67 5.36
CA ALA A 313 -7.13 26.69 6.01
C ALA A 313 -7.86 25.36 6.21
N GLY A 314 -9.15 25.40 6.56
CA GLY A 314 -9.99 24.24 6.76
C GLY A 314 -9.56 23.35 7.92
N ASN A 315 -10.22 22.22 8.04
CA ASN A 315 -10.00 21.21 9.09
C ASN A 315 -9.63 19.90 8.42
N PRO A 316 -8.34 19.58 8.28
CA PRO A 316 -7.88 18.34 7.67
C PRO A 316 -8.18 17.16 8.59
N ASN A 317 -8.41 16.02 7.96
CA ASN A 317 -8.47 14.71 8.60
C ASN A 317 -7.54 13.78 7.83
N LYS A 318 -6.39 13.41 8.45
CA LYS A 318 -5.32 12.66 7.81
C LYS A 318 -5.37 11.20 8.20
N ALA A 319 -5.30 10.33 7.22
CA ALA A 319 -5.19 8.89 7.42
C ALA A 319 -3.88 8.35 6.82
N THR A 320 -3.40 7.25 7.37
CA THR A 320 -2.20 6.56 6.90
C THR A 320 -2.42 5.06 6.98
N LEU A 321 -2.32 4.38 5.84
CA LEU A 321 -2.20 2.93 5.79
C LEU A 321 -0.75 2.55 6.05
N LYS A 322 -0.51 1.62 6.97
CA LYS A 322 0.79 1.01 7.24
C LYS A 322 0.72 -0.48 6.99
N PHE A 323 1.63 -0.99 6.18
CA PHE A 323 1.67 -2.40 5.79
C PHE A 323 3.11 -2.84 5.49
N ASP A 324 3.36 -4.13 5.60
CA ASP A 324 4.62 -4.71 5.18
C ASP A 324 4.62 -4.88 3.66
N ASN A 325 5.52 -4.19 2.96
CA ASN A 325 5.63 -4.31 1.52
C ASN A 325 6.72 -5.29 1.07
N ASN A 326 7.53 -5.77 1.99
CA ASN A 326 8.55 -6.76 1.70
C ASN A 326 7.93 -8.14 1.70
N TYR A 327 7.88 -8.71 0.52
CA TYR A 327 7.31 -10.02 0.29
C TYR A 327 8.08 -11.12 1.06
N TYR A 328 9.36 -10.90 1.37
CA TYR A 328 10.28 -11.86 1.98
C TYR A 328 11.16 -11.31 3.09
N GLU A 329 11.28 -10.00 3.23
CA GLU A 329 12.05 -9.37 4.30
C GLU A 329 11.13 -9.01 5.45
N GLY A 330 11.23 -9.73 6.54
CA GLY A 330 10.56 -9.35 7.78
C GLY A 330 11.02 -7.96 8.25
N GLY A 331 10.12 -7.14 8.76
CA GLY A 331 10.46 -5.98 9.55
C GLY A 331 10.51 -4.62 8.85
N THR A 332 10.19 -4.47 7.56
CA THR A 332 10.01 -3.14 6.96
C THR A 332 8.55 -2.87 6.62
N SER A 333 7.98 -1.90 7.29
CA SER A 333 6.66 -1.39 6.95
C SER A 333 6.76 -0.19 6.02
N LYS A 334 5.75 -0.01 5.16
CA LYS A 334 5.56 1.16 4.31
C LYS A 334 4.27 1.88 4.66
N GLU A 335 4.24 3.15 4.36
CA GLU A 335 3.13 4.02 4.68
C GLU A 335 2.58 4.68 3.42
N ILE A 336 1.26 4.70 3.29
CA ILE A 336 0.54 5.42 2.24
C ILE A 336 -0.40 6.39 2.94
N PRO A 337 -0.12 7.71 2.91
CA PRO A 337 -1.02 8.71 3.47
C PRO A 337 -2.10 9.11 2.48
N ASP A 338 -3.26 9.53 3.02
CA ASP A 338 -4.30 10.25 2.30
C ASP A 338 -5.07 11.17 3.26
N ASP A 339 -5.72 12.21 2.77
CA ASP A 339 -6.46 13.14 3.63
C ASP A 339 -7.78 13.63 3.00
N GLY A 340 -8.73 13.94 3.86
CA GLY A 340 -9.93 14.69 3.52
C GLY A 340 -9.96 16.01 4.31
N LYS A 341 -10.55 17.05 3.76
CA LYS A 341 -10.60 18.37 4.39
C LYS A 341 -12.01 18.97 4.38
N VAL A 342 -12.44 19.43 5.54
CA VAL A 342 -13.71 20.14 5.63
C VAL A 342 -13.49 21.64 5.90
N PHE A 343 -14.34 22.47 5.31
CA PHE A 343 -14.28 23.91 5.41
C PHE A 343 -15.52 24.46 6.09
N THR A 344 -15.32 25.39 7.03
CA THR A 344 -16.39 26.16 7.67
C THR A 344 -16.29 27.61 7.28
N THR A 345 -17.41 28.31 7.27
CA THR A 345 -17.51 29.76 7.03
C THR A 345 -17.97 30.47 8.29
N LYS A 346 -17.64 31.75 8.40
CA LYS A 346 -18.18 32.62 9.43
C LYS A 346 -18.89 33.80 8.78
N LEU A 347 -19.97 34.23 9.39
CA LEU A 347 -20.58 35.50 9.10
C LEU A 347 -19.84 36.64 9.87
N VAL A 348 -19.34 37.60 9.14
CA VAL A 348 -18.75 38.81 9.72
C VAL A 348 -19.70 39.99 9.46
N VAL A 349 -20.21 40.57 10.51
CA VAL A 349 -21.05 41.76 10.42
C VAL A 349 -20.25 42.98 10.89
N ASN A 350 -19.97 43.89 9.97
CA ASN A 350 -19.33 45.16 10.28
C ASN A 350 -20.39 46.24 10.47
N LYS A 351 -20.44 46.84 11.64
CA LYS A 351 -21.31 47.98 11.93
C LYS A 351 -20.48 49.25 11.91
N THR A 352 -20.88 50.18 11.06
CA THR A 352 -20.33 51.53 11.01
C THR A 352 -21.38 52.52 11.52
N PHE A 353 -20.93 53.61 12.15
CA PHE A 353 -21.76 54.70 12.59
C PHE A 353 -21.32 55.95 11.83
N SER A 354 -22.10 56.40 10.85
CA SER A 354 -21.73 57.49 9.94
C SER A 354 -21.68 58.85 10.63
N ASP A 355 -22.54 59.05 11.61
CA ASP A 355 -22.73 60.38 12.27
C ASP A 355 -22.25 60.40 13.71
N PHE A 356 -21.32 59.48 14.07
CA PHE A 356 -20.83 59.33 15.42
C PHE A 356 -19.34 59.61 15.51
N THR A 357 -18.97 60.67 16.22
CA THR A 357 -17.59 61.00 16.53
C THR A 357 -17.23 60.48 17.92
N LYS A 358 -16.28 59.57 18.00
CA LYS A 358 -15.78 59.05 19.27
C LYS A 358 -14.97 60.12 20.00
N THR A 359 -15.39 60.49 21.22
CA THR A 359 -14.65 61.34 22.14
C THR A 359 -14.24 60.56 23.39
N PRO A 360 -13.34 61.07 24.25
CA PRO A 360 -12.95 60.38 25.48
C PRO A 360 -14.12 60.04 26.42
N THR A 361 -15.18 60.82 26.35
CA THR A 361 -16.38 60.67 27.18
C THR A 361 -17.56 60.04 26.46
N ASN A 362 -17.52 59.94 25.14
CA ASN A 362 -18.59 59.43 24.29
C ASN A 362 -18.19 58.10 23.70
N LYS A 363 -18.84 57.01 24.10
CA LYS A 363 -18.57 55.64 23.62
C LYS A 363 -19.52 55.31 22.47
N TYR A 364 -19.08 54.41 21.57
CA TYR A 364 -19.97 53.90 20.55
C TYR A 364 -21.22 53.26 21.16
N PRO A 365 -22.44 53.52 20.58
CA PRO A 365 -23.64 52.83 20.99
C PRO A 365 -23.45 51.29 20.91
N VAL A 366 -24.06 50.62 21.87
CA VAL A 366 -24.10 49.15 21.81
C VAL A 366 -25.08 48.75 20.71
N ALA A 367 -24.60 48.01 19.73
CA ALA A 367 -25.43 47.40 18.68
C ALA A 367 -25.68 45.94 19.00
N GLY A 368 -26.95 45.58 19.08
CA GLY A 368 -27.37 44.18 19.14
C GLY A 368 -27.65 43.63 17.74
N PHE A 369 -27.27 42.40 17.49
CA PHE A 369 -27.56 41.68 16.25
C PHE A 369 -28.25 40.37 16.59
N THR A 370 -29.30 40.05 15.84
CA THR A 370 -29.98 38.75 15.91
C THR A 370 -29.93 38.12 14.53
N LEU A 371 -29.44 36.87 14.45
CA LEU A 371 -29.43 36.10 13.23
C LEU A 371 -30.71 35.27 13.18
N TYR A 372 -31.48 35.42 12.13
CA TYR A 372 -32.67 34.62 11.85
C TYR A 372 -32.38 33.63 10.74
N ALA A 373 -33.04 32.46 10.77
CA ALA A 373 -33.09 31.55 9.62
C ALA A 373 -33.85 32.23 8.46
N ALA A 374 -33.61 31.77 7.24
CA ALA A 374 -34.18 32.39 6.02
C ALA A 374 -35.72 32.39 5.97
N ASN A 375 -36.37 31.59 6.77
CA ASN A 375 -37.85 31.46 6.84
C ASN A 375 -38.48 32.12 8.07
N GLY A 376 -37.83 33.04 8.72
CA GLY A 376 -38.36 33.85 9.82
C GLY A 376 -37.86 33.44 11.18
#